data_d7d09dc0920d4755930382f459363dcb
#
_entry.id   d7d09dc0920d4755930382f459363dcb
#
_cell.length_a   1.000
_cell.length_b   1.000
_cell.length_c   1.000
_cell.angle_alpha   90.00
_cell.angle_beta   90.00
_cell.angle_gamma   90.00
#
_symmetry.space_group_name_H-M   'P 1'
#
loop_
_entity.id
_entity.type
_entity.pdbx_description
1 polymer ?
#
loop_
_entity_poly.entity_id
_entity_poly.type
_entity_poly.pdbx_seq_one_letter_code
_entity_poly.pdbx_strand_id
1 'polypeptide(L)'
;ELIRTLAGKERRVVVTTIQKISAMMRKFEQGHYQANQDKIRQLRVAFVVDECHRAVTPQAKRSLSKFFIHSLWYGFTGTPIFGENRRAALGDLAQTTEELYGNCLHTYTVKNAIHDGAVLGFRVEYQTTVGEELDEKSIPDSVYESQEHMLEVLRYILSKPARLFGFRNGIGKTYNAILTVSSIKQAQAYYDLIKAVKEGRSPLKISEKTKQTLPDFPKMTITYSLTENEEDSSRNQDKMKETLSDYNQEFGTHFGLADLAGFNTDVNKRLARKEDRYLNRKEQLDLVIVVDRLLTGFDAPCLQTLFMDRKPLKPQHLIQAFSRTNRIFDKNKKFGQIITFQQPKAFKEAVDKALWLYSKGGENYVLAPEWEDEKAKFDDKLAQFRSHISEQAGLGIDPDLADT
;
A
#
# COMPACT_ATOMS: atom_id res chain seq x y z
N GLU A 1 18.22 25.18 15.30
CA GLU A 1 19.15 24.37 14.51
C GLU A 1 19.10 24.77 13.03
N LEU A 2 17.95 24.63 12.30
CA LEU A 2 17.82 24.93 10.87
C LEU A 2 18.30 26.36 10.51
N ILE A 3 17.87 27.40 11.26
CA ILE A 3 18.28 28.79 11.04
C ILE A 3 19.79 28.93 11.14
N ARG A 4 20.42 28.32 12.16
CA ARG A 4 21.88 28.35 12.36
C ARG A 4 22.60 27.67 11.20
N THR A 5 22.08 26.53 10.74
CA THR A 5 22.64 25.78 9.61
C THR A 5 22.59 26.59 8.32
N LEU A 6 21.45 27.20 8.00
CA LEU A 6 21.27 28.00 6.79
C LEU A 6 22.05 29.34 6.82
N ALA A 7 22.21 29.95 8.00
CA ALA A 7 22.99 31.17 8.18
C ALA A 7 24.52 30.93 8.15
N GLY A 8 24.98 29.67 8.15
CA GLY A 8 26.39 29.32 8.04
C GLY A 8 27.03 29.76 6.74
N LYS A 9 28.38 29.76 6.66
CA LYS A 9 29.13 30.15 5.47
C LYS A 9 29.39 29.02 4.49
N GLU A 10 29.21 27.77 4.92
CA GLU A 10 29.54 26.57 4.14
C GLU A 10 28.38 26.16 3.22
N ARG A 11 28.71 25.64 2.04
CA ARG A 11 27.74 24.93 1.19
C ARG A 11 27.40 23.58 1.82
N ARG A 12 26.11 23.30 2.02
CA ARG A 12 25.65 22.08 2.70
C ARG A 12 24.41 21.50 2.01
N VAL A 13 24.29 20.19 2.10
CA VAL A 13 23.02 19.51 1.87
C VAL A 13 22.28 19.47 3.21
N VAL A 14 21.06 19.98 3.23
CA VAL A 14 20.21 20.04 4.42
C VAL A 14 18.98 19.16 4.19
N VAL A 15 18.86 18.06 4.92
CA VAL A 15 17.65 17.24 4.92
C VAL A 15 16.69 17.75 5.98
N THR A 16 15.50 18.14 5.57
CA THR A 16 14.50 18.74 6.46
C THR A 16 13.08 18.44 5.99
N THR A 17 12.09 18.83 6.78
CA THR A 17 10.67 18.69 6.42
C THR A 17 10.05 20.04 6.15
N ILE A 18 8.98 20.08 5.37
CA ILE A 18 8.22 21.30 5.10
C ILE A 18 7.71 21.95 6.39
N GLN A 19 7.38 21.15 7.41
CA GLN A 19 6.92 21.64 8.71
C GLN A 19 8.02 22.44 9.44
N LYS A 20 9.27 21.97 9.40
CA LYS A 20 10.41 22.67 10.00
C LYS A 20 10.71 23.99 9.27
N ILE A 21 10.60 23.98 7.94
CA ILE A 21 10.77 25.21 7.13
C ILE A 21 9.63 26.17 7.43
N SER A 22 8.38 25.71 7.48
CA SER A 22 7.23 26.56 7.83
C SER A 22 7.33 27.14 9.25
N ALA A 23 7.85 26.36 10.20
CA ALA A 23 8.09 26.84 11.57
C ALA A 23 9.19 27.91 11.60
N MET A 24 10.23 27.79 10.77
CA MET A 24 11.24 28.82 10.59
C MET A 24 10.63 30.12 10.01
N MET A 25 9.82 30.01 8.97
CA MET A 25 9.13 31.15 8.35
C MET A 25 8.27 31.92 9.36
N ARG A 26 7.47 31.21 10.15
CA ARG A 26 6.66 31.83 11.21
C ARG A 26 7.48 32.60 12.23
N LYS A 27 8.67 32.09 12.62
CA LYS A 27 9.59 32.82 13.52
C LYS A 27 10.07 34.12 12.92
N PHE A 28 10.36 34.14 11.62
CA PHE A 28 10.73 35.37 10.91
C PHE A 28 9.57 36.36 10.85
N GLU A 29 8.35 35.91 10.57
CA GLU A 29 7.14 36.73 10.58
C GLU A 29 6.86 37.36 11.97
N GLN A 30 7.23 36.66 13.03
CA GLN A 30 7.15 37.14 14.41
C GLN A 30 8.30 38.09 14.81
N GLY A 31 9.19 38.44 13.87
CA GLY A 31 10.31 39.35 14.12
C GLY A 31 11.53 38.68 14.81
N HIS A 32 11.55 37.36 14.95
CA HIS A 32 12.71 36.66 15.50
C HIS A 32 13.79 36.47 14.45
N TYR A 33 15.06 36.55 14.86
CA TYR A 33 16.23 36.28 14.02
C TYR A 33 16.35 37.14 12.75
N GLN A 34 15.99 38.41 12.80
CA GLN A 34 15.99 39.34 11.64
C GLN A 34 17.34 39.38 10.91
N ALA A 35 18.46 39.48 11.62
CA ALA A 35 19.79 39.52 11.01
C ALA A 35 20.12 38.24 10.18
N ASN A 36 19.52 37.11 10.54
CA ASN A 36 19.67 35.84 9.80
C ASN A 36 18.67 35.76 8.65
N GLN A 37 17.50 36.41 8.78
CA GLN A 37 16.43 36.36 7.78
C GLN A 37 16.93 36.93 6.44
N ASP A 38 17.52 38.11 6.42
CA ASP A 38 18.00 38.74 5.19
C ASP A 38 19.10 37.91 4.52
N LYS A 39 20.03 37.38 5.32
CA LYS A 39 21.06 36.49 4.82
C LYS A 39 20.50 35.20 4.21
N ILE A 40 19.55 34.56 4.88
CA ILE A 40 18.91 33.30 4.42
C ILE A 40 18.07 33.59 3.16
N ARG A 41 17.38 34.72 3.08
CA ARG A 41 16.59 35.12 1.92
C ARG A 41 17.44 35.24 0.63
N GLN A 42 18.70 35.65 0.74
CA GLN A 42 19.64 35.83 -0.37
C GLN A 42 20.36 34.52 -0.77
N LEU A 43 20.15 33.42 -0.05
CA LEU A 43 20.79 32.18 -0.40
C LEU A 43 20.35 31.67 -1.77
N ARG A 44 21.30 31.13 -2.53
CA ARG A 44 21.01 30.32 -3.71
C ARG A 44 20.69 28.89 -3.24
N VAL A 45 19.43 28.53 -3.31
CA VAL A 45 18.91 27.25 -2.78
C VAL A 45 18.32 26.41 -3.89
N ALA A 46 18.70 25.14 -3.97
CA ALA A 46 18.00 24.14 -4.76
C ALA A 46 17.13 23.29 -3.82
N PHE A 47 15.82 23.37 -3.97
CA PHE A 47 14.87 22.50 -3.29
C PHE A 47 14.71 21.22 -4.10
N VAL A 48 15.11 20.08 -3.52
CA VAL A 48 14.83 18.74 -4.03
C VAL A 48 13.71 18.17 -3.19
N VAL A 49 12.53 18.01 -3.77
CA VAL A 49 11.30 17.66 -3.07
C VAL A 49 10.90 16.24 -3.45
N ASP A 50 11.02 15.32 -2.52
CA ASP A 50 10.50 13.96 -2.65
C ASP A 50 8.98 13.95 -2.39
N GLU A 51 8.26 13.01 -3.04
CA GLU A 51 6.80 12.94 -3.03
C GLU A 51 6.14 14.31 -3.32
N CYS A 52 6.67 15.01 -4.30
CA CYS A 52 6.36 16.41 -4.58
C CYS A 52 4.88 16.68 -4.88
N HIS A 53 4.13 15.65 -5.31
CA HIS A 53 2.69 15.74 -5.53
C HIS A 53 1.89 16.05 -4.24
N ARG A 54 2.47 15.81 -3.05
CA ARG A 54 1.82 16.03 -1.75
C ARG A 54 2.68 16.74 -0.71
N ALA A 55 4.01 16.63 -0.80
CA ALA A 55 4.93 17.14 0.21
C ALA A 55 4.87 18.64 0.39
N VAL A 56 4.67 19.38 -0.72
CA VAL A 56 4.59 20.85 -0.71
C VAL A 56 3.32 21.28 -1.43
N THR A 57 2.44 21.98 -0.71
CA THR A 57 1.24 22.55 -1.32
C THR A 57 1.60 23.70 -2.27
N PRO A 58 0.80 23.99 -3.31
CA PRO A 58 1.02 25.12 -4.21
C PRO A 58 1.18 26.45 -3.47
N GLN A 59 0.38 26.67 -2.43
CA GLN A 59 0.47 27.87 -1.61
C GLN A 59 1.78 27.94 -0.81
N ALA A 60 2.20 26.83 -0.20
CA ALA A 60 3.47 26.77 0.53
C ALA A 60 4.66 27.01 -0.40
N LYS A 61 4.67 26.40 -1.60
CA LYS A 61 5.71 26.67 -2.60
C LYS A 61 5.76 28.12 -3.01
N ARG A 62 4.60 28.75 -3.28
CA ARG A 62 4.51 30.18 -3.60
C ARG A 62 5.10 31.06 -2.48
N SER A 63 4.78 30.77 -1.22
CA SER A 63 5.31 31.52 -0.08
C SER A 63 6.82 31.34 0.07
N LEU A 64 7.31 30.11 -0.06
CA LEU A 64 8.75 29.83 0.01
C LEU A 64 9.53 30.44 -1.17
N SER A 65 8.99 30.41 -2.38
CA SER A 65 9.64 31.03 -3.55
C SER A 65 9.69 32.55 -3.44
N LYS A 66 8.72 33.20 -2.78
CA LYS A 66 8.75 34.64 -2.46
C LYS A 66 9.82 34.94 -1.41
N PHE A 67 10.05 34.07 -0.47
CA PHE A 67 11.07 34.25 0.56
C PHE A 67 12.48 33.97 0.03
N PHE A 68 12.71 32.80 -0.57
CA PHE A 68 13.99 32.39 -1.14
C PHE A 68 14.09 32.91 -2.60
N ILE A 69 14.49 34.13 -2.78
CA ILE A 69 14.43 34.83 -4.08
C ILE A 69 15.33 34.20 -5.16
N HIS A 70 16.32 33.41 -4.79
CA HIS A 70 17.22 32.69 -5.69
C HIS A 70 17.04 31.17 -5.56
N SER A 71 15.77 30.68 -5.54
CA SER A 71 15.46 29.27 -5.41
C SER A 71 15.20 28.56 -6.73
N LEU A 72 15.72 27.34 -6.84
CA LEU A 72 15.37 26.36 -7.86
C LEU A 72 14.58 25.23 -7.22
N TRP A 73 13.66 24.63 -7.99
CA TRP A 73 12.77 23.60 -7.48
C TRP A 73 12.77 22.36 -8.38
N TYR A 74 13.11 21.21 -7.80
CA TYR A 74 13.09 19.91 -8.46
C TYR A 74 12.15 19.00 -7.71
N GLY A 75 11.08 18.54 -8.37
CA GLY A 75 10.09 17.63 -7.81
C GLY A 75 10.32 16.19 -8.25
N PHE A 76 10.34 15.26 -7.31
CA PHE A 76 10.38 13.83 -7.57
C PHE A 76 9.09 13.19 -7.07
N THR A 77 8.48 12.33 -7.86
CA THR A 77 7.26 11.60 -7.46
C THR A 77 7.00 10.42 -8.37
N GLY A 78 6.57 9.30 -7.79
CA GLY A 78 6.04 8.15 -8.54
C GLY A 78 4.61 8.36 -9.04
N THR A 79 3.89 9.37 -8.51
CA THR A 79 2.47 9.62 -8.81
C THR A 79 2.19 11.10 -9.02
N PRO A 80 2.68 11.68 -10.15
CA PRO A 80 2.41 13.08 -10.48
C PRO A 80 0.90 13.33 -10.62
N ILE A 81 0.49 14.56 -10.35
CA ILE A 81 -0.87 15.03 -10.61
C ILE A 81 -0.92 15.54 -12.05
N PHE A 82 -1.69 14.89 -12.89
CA PHE A 82 -1.91 15.25 -14.28
C PHE A 82 -3.19 16.08 -14.47
N GLY A 83 -3.51 16.45 -15.70
CA GLY A 83 -4.75 17.13 -16.05
C GLY A 83 -6.00 16.30 -15.72
N GLU A 84 -5.94 14.98 -15.91
CA GLU A 84 -7.03 14.02 -15.71
C GLU A 84 -7.37 13.77 -14.24
N ASN A 85 -6.43 14.00 -13.34
CA ASN A 85 -6.63 13.85 -11.89
C ASN A 85 -6.23 15.11 -11.11
N ARG A 86 -6.40 16.28 -11.75
CA ARG A 86 -6.04 17.59 -11.19
C ARG A 86 -6.66 17.85 -9.82
N ARG A 87 -5.99 18.67 -9.03
CA ARG A 87 -6.50 19.16 -7.75
C ARG A 87 -7.72 20.06 -7.98
N ALA A 88 -8.55 20.19 -6.96
CA ALA A 88 -9.62 21.20 -6.99
C ALA A 88 -9.01 22.60 -7.17
N ALA A 89 -9.68 23.44 -7.94
CA ALA A 89 -9.26 24.82 -8.15
C ALA A 89 -9.33 25.61 -6.84
N LEU A 90 -8.27 26.34 -6.54
CA LEU A 90 -8.18 27.24 -5.40
C LEU A 90 -7.53 28.55 -5.86
N GLY A 91 -8.35 29.44 -6.37
CA GLY A 91 -7.89 30.67 -7.01
C GLY A 91 -6.95 30.38 -8.20
N ASP A 92 -5.83 31.07 -8.25
CA ASP A 92 -4.77 30.96 -9.27
C ASP A 92 -3.65 29.96 -8.92
N LEU A 93 -3.89 29.07 -7.95
CA LEU A 93 -2.90 28.07 -7.55
C LEU A 93 -2.82 26.90 -8.54
N ALA A 94 -1.60 26.37 -8.71
CA ALA A 94 -1.32 25.23 -9.57
C ALA A 94 -2.16 24.02 -9.19
N GLN A 95 -2.76 23.37 -10.19
CA GLN A 95 -3.60 22.18 -10.01
C GLN A 95 -2.86 20.89 -10.37
N THR A 96 -1.82 20.97 -11.19
CA THR A 96 -1.04 19.82 -11.64
C THR A 96 0.40 19.88 -11.13
N THR A 97 1.13 18.78 -11.27
CA THR A 97 2.55 18.73 -10.92
C THR A 97 3.38 19.58 -11.90
N GLU A 98 3.03 19.57 -13.17
CA GLU A 98 3.71 20.36 -14.21
C GLU A 98 3.51 21.85 -14.01
N GLU A 99 2.29 22.31 -13.72
CA GLU A 99 2.04 23.72 -13.36
C GLU A 99 2.84 24.17 -12.12
N LEU A 100 3.10 23.22 -11.20
CA LEU A 100 3.79 23.55 -9.95
C LEU A 100 5.32 23.52 -10.09
N TYR A 101 5.90 22.58 -10.85
CA TYR A 101 7.35 22.34 -10.93
C TYR A 101 7.94 22.60 -12.32
N GLY A 102 7.12 22.84 -13.35
CA GLY A 102 7.55 22.97 -14.75
C GLY A 102 7.57 21.62 -15.47
N ASN A 103 8.17 21.59 -16.65
CA ASN A 103 8.19 20.43 -17.53
C ASN A 103 8.82 19.20 -16.87
N CYS A 104 8.27 18.03 -17.17
CA CYS A 104 8.82 16.75 -16.73
C CYS A 104 10.16 16.49 -17.41
N LEU A 105 11.23 16.36 -16.62
CA LEU A 105 12.60 16.17 -17.11
C LEU A 105 12.92 14.70 -17.39
N HIS A 106 12.31 13.78 -16.62
CA HIS A 106 12.54 12.35 -16.74
C HIS A 106 11.29 11.57 -16.32
N THR A 107 11.00 10.48 -17.02
CA THR A 107 9.89 9.58 -16.69
C THR A 107 10.38 8.13 -16.65
N TYR A 108 10.05 7.45 -15.54
CA TYR A 108 10.23 6.01 -15.37
C TYR A 108 8.94 5.44 -14.79
N THR A 109 8.16 4.78 -15.64
CA THR A 109 6.82 4.30 -15.30
C THR A 109 6.83 2.92 -14.65
N VAL A 110 5.69 2.50 -14.06
CA VAL A 110 5.51 1.13 -13.55
C VAL A 110 5.76 0.11 -14.68
N LYS A 111 5.32 0.40 -15.91
CA LYS A 111 5.60 -0.43 -17.09
C LYS A 111 7.10 -0.61 -17.32
N ASN A 112 7.88 0.48 -17.28
CA ASN A 112 9.34 0.40 -17.43
C ASN A 112 9.95 -0.44 -16.30
N ALA A 113 9.52 -0.23 -15.06
CA ALA A 113 10.04 -0.95 -13.90
C ALA A 113 9.74 -2.46 -13.96
N ILE A 114 8.58 -2.87 -14.48
CA ILE A 114 8.25 -4.28 -14.71
C ILE A 114 9.10 -4.87 -15.84
N HIS A 115 9.23 -4.14 -16.94
CA HIS A 115 10.05 -4.57 -18.08
C HIS A 115 11.52 -4.80 -17.68
N ASP A 116 12.06 -3.91 -16.87
CA ASP A 116 13.44 -4.01 -16.36
C ASP A 116 13.59 -5.01 -15.22
N GLY A 117 12.51 -5.66 -14.81
CA GLY A 117 12.52 -6.62 -13.70
C GLY A 117 12.80 -5.98 -12.34
N ALA A 118 12.57 -4.66 -12.18
CA ALA A 118 12.77 -3.95 -10.92
C ALA A 118 11.60 -4.13 -9.95
N VAL A 119 10.41 -4.41 -10.46
CA VAL A 119 9.19 -4.72 -9.69
C VAL A 119 8.36 -5.78 -10.41
N LEU A 120 7.38 -6.35 -9.69
CA LEU A 120 6.41 -7.29 -10.24
C LEU A 120 5.17 -6.56 -10.79
N GLY A 121 4.41 -7.23 -11.65
CA GLY A 121 3.06 -6.80 -12.04
C GLY A 121 2.04 -7.02 -10.91
N PHE A 122 0.77 -6.72 -11.22
CA PHE A 122 -0.34 -6.87 -10.29
C PHE A 122 -1.35 -7.90 -10.79
N ARG A 123 -1.96 -8.64 -9.85
CA ARG A 123 -3.19 -9.38 -10.06
C ARG A 123 -4.28 -8.71 -9.23
N VAL A 124 -5.35 -8.27 -9.87
CA VAL A 124 -6.49 -7.62 -9.22
C VAL A 124 -7.70 -8.54 -9.30
N GLU A 125 -8.35 -8.79 -8.16
CA GLU A 125 -9.58 -9.56 -8.08
C GLU A 125 -10.67 -8.68 -7.47
N TYR A 126 -11.80 -8.61 -8.17
CA TYR A 126 -12.94 -7.83 -7.77
C TYR A 126 -13.99 -8.78 -7.19
N GLN A 127 -14.11 -8.78 -5.86
CA GLN A 127 -15.09 -9.58 -5.13
C GLN A 127 -16.26 -8.70 -4.70
N THR A 128 -17.42 -9.29 -4.57
CA THR A 128 -18.59 -8.67 -3.95
C THR A 128 -19.15 -9.59 -2.89
N THR A 129 -19.67 -9.00 -1.81
CA THR A 129 -20.42 -9.70 -0.76
C THR A 129 -21.92 -9.44 -0.89
N VAL A 130 -22.29 -8.62 -1.88
CA VAL A 130 -23.69 -8.25 -2.20
C VAL A 130 -24.04 -8.86 -3.54
N GLY A 131 -25.31 -9.21 -3.76
CA GLY A 131 -25.74 -9.83 -5.00
C GLY A 131 -25.39 -9.00 -6.24
N GLU A 132 -24.90 -9.66 -7.28
CA GLU A 132 -24.40 -9.02 -8.52
C GLU A 132 -25.46 -8.25 -9.30
N GLU A 133 -26.75 -8.51 -9.01
CA GLU A 133 -27.89 -7.86 -9.69
C GLU A 133 -28.18 -6.44 -9.16
N LEU A 134 -27.57 -6.04 -8.04
CA LEU A 134 -27.82 -4.73 -7.45
C LEU A 134 -26.96 -3.65 -8.12
N ASP A 135 -27.57 -2.47 -8.32
CA ASP A 135 -26.79 -1.30 -8.72
C ASP A 135 -25.86 -0.87 -7.58
N GLU A 136 -24.55 -0.97 -7.81
CA GLU A 136 -23.51 -0.66 -6.83
C GLU A 136 -23.65 0.73 -6.21
N LYS A 137 -24.17 1.70 -6.98
CA LYS A 137 -24.35 3.09 -6.52
C LYS A 137 -25.52 3.23 -5.55
N SER A 138 -26.46 2.28 -5.57
CA SER A 138 -27.63 2.29 -4.67
C SER A 138 -27.36 1.57 -3.34
N ILE A 139 -26.24 0.86 -3.19
CA ILE A 139 -25.91 0.11 -1.98
C ILE A 139 -25.48 1.08 -0.87
N PRO A 140 -26.23 1.15 0.25
CA PRO A 140 -25.84 2.00 1.38
C PRO A 140 -24.52 1.56 2.02
N ASP A 141 -23.75 2.52 2.55
CA ASP A 141 -22.49 2.23 3.25
C ASP A 141 -22.69 1.30 4.44
N SER A 142 -23.84 1.37 5.12
CA SER A 142 -24.21 0.49 6.24
C SER A 142 -24.20 -1.00 5.91
N VAL A 143 -24.41 -1.37 4.63
CA VAL A 143 -24.30 -2.77 4.19
C VAL A 143 -22.85 -3.23 4.29
N TYR A 144 -21.89 -2.41 3.87
CA TYR A 144 -20.46 -2.71 3.96
C TYR A 144 -19.89 -2.56 5.40
N GLU A 145 -20.64 -1.94 6.30
CA GLU A 145 -20.33 -1.86 7.73
C GLU A 145 -20.98 -2.99 8.54
N SER A 146 -21.78 -3.85 7.90
CA SER A 146 -22.49 -4.93 8.58
C SER A 146 -21.52 -6.07 8.99
N GLN A 147 -21.89 -6.78 10.03
CA GLN A 147 -21.13 -7.94 10.49
C GLN A 147 -21.14 -9.08 9.47
N GLU A 148 -22.24 -9.25 8.75
CA GLU A 148 -22.39 -10.25 7.68
C GLU A 148 -21.38 -9.99 6.56
N HIS A 149 -21.28 -8.75 6.09
CA HIS A 149 -20.29 -8.36 5.10
C HIS A 149 -18.86 -8.68 5.57
N MET A 150 -18.51 -8.22 6.78
CA MET A 150 -17.17 -8.46 7.33
C MET A 150 -16.84 -9.95 7.50
N LEU A 151 -17.80 -10.77 7.86
CA LEU A 151 -17.62 -12.22 7.96
C LEU A 151 -17.39 -12.86 6.58
N GLU A 152 -18.07 -12.41 5.52
CA GLU A 152 -17.81 -12.89 4.15
C GLU A 152 -16.41 -12.50 3.67
N VAL A 153 -15.98 -11.26 3.92
CA VAL A 153 -14.61 -10.82 3.64
C VAL A 153 -13.60 -11.69 4.37
N LEU A 154 -13.80 -11.95 5.67
CA LEU A 154 -12.92 -12.82 6.45
C LEU A 154 -12.95 -14.26 5.98
N ARG A 155 -14.13 -14.77 5.57
CA ARG A 155 -14.24 -16.09 4.97
C ARG A 155 -13.36 -16.22 3.73
N TYR A 156 -13.40 -15.21 2.85
CA TYR A 156 -12.53 -15.17 1.68
C TYR A 156 -11.04 -15.16 2.06
N ILE A 157 -10.63 -14.27 2.98
CA ILE A 157 -9.24 -14.14 3.42
C ILE A 157 -8.72 -15.45 4.02
N LEU A 158 -9.48 -16.08 4.89
CA LEU A 158 -9.06 -17.26 5.66
C LEU A 158 -9.23 -18.59 4.91
N SER A 159 -10.00 -18.62 3.80
CA SER A 159 -10.23 -19.86 3.02
C SER A 159 -9.11 -20.18 2.03
N LYS A 160 -8.27 -19.22 1.65
CA LYS A 160 -7.25 -19.36 0.60
C LYS A 160 -5.82 -19.05 1.07
N PRO A 161 -5.39 -19.53 2.26
CA PRO A 161 -4.08 -19.11 2.82
C PRO A 161 -2.90 -19.57 1.97
N ALA A 162 -3.01 -20.69 1.27
CA ALA A 162 -1.96 -21.19 0.38
C ALA A 162 -1.63 -20.20 -0.74
N ARG A 163 -2.63 -19.52 -1.28
CA ARG A 163 -2.48 -18.54 -2.35
C ARG A 163 -2.17 -17.14 -1.80
N LEU A 164 -2.94 -16.70 -0.82
CA LEU A 164 -2.91 -15.31 -0.35
C LEU A 164 -1.73 -15.02 0.59
N PHE A 165 -1.27 -16.05 1.31
CA PHE A 165 -0.18 -15.93 2.27
C PHE A 165 1.01 -16.87 1.95
N GLY A 166 1.00 -17.53 0.80
CA GLY A 166 2.11 -18.34 0.34
C GLY A 166 2.46 -19.54 1.23
N PHE A 167 1.47 -20.21 1.86
CA PHE A 167 1.71 -21.36 2.75
C PHE A 167 2.49 -22.49 2.09
N ARG A 168 2.42 -22.62 0.75
CA ARG A 168 3.19 -23.63 0.00
C ARG A 168 4.70 -23.43 0.11
N ASN A 169 5.15 -22.24 0.50
CA ASN A 169 6.58 -21.95 0.68
C ASN A 169 7.16 -22.57 1.96
N GLY A 170 6.30 -23.04 2.87
CA GLY A 170 6.69 -23.60 4.16
C GLY A 170 6.67 -22.59 5.31
N ILE A 171 6.80 -23.13 6.53
CA ILE A 171 6.81 -22.32 7.77
C ILE A 171 7.97 -21.34 7.74
N GLY A 172 7.71 -20.08 8.13
CA GLY A 172 8.71 -19.02 8.13
C GLY A 172 8.91 -18.33 6.77
N LYS A 173 8.47 -18.94 5.67
CA LYS A 173 8.58 -18.42 4.30
C LYS A 173 7.24 -17.94 3.74
N THR A 174 6.22 -17.84 4.58
CA THR A 174 4.91 -17.27 4.21
C THR A 174 5.04 -15.78 3.91
N TYR A 175 4.09 -15.26 3.15
CA TYR A 175 3.96 -13.82 2.90
C TYR A 175 3.04 -13.18 3.94
N ASN A 176 2.98 -11.86 3.94
CA ASN A 176 2.02 -11.12 4.75
C ASN A 176 1.04 -10.31 3.89
N ALA A 177 0.03 -9.76 4.55
CA ALA A 177 -1.04 -9.01 3.92
C ALA A 177 -1.39 -7.75 4.72
N ILE A 178 -1.98 -6.78 4.02
CA ILE A 178 -2.65 -5.62 4.60
C ILE A 178 -4.13 -5.72 4.29
N LEU A 179 -4.99 -5.49 5.28
CA LEU A 179 -6.41 -5.20 5.09
C LEU A 179 -6.63 -3.72 5.34
N THR A 180 -7.01 -2.97 4.30
CA THR A 180 -7.38 -1.56 4.45
C THR A 180 -8.89 -1.40 4.41
N VAL A 181 -9.39 -0.59 5.33
CA VAL A 181 -10.81 -0.34 5.56
C VAL A 181 -11.13 1.16 5.58
N SER A 182 -12.42 1.50 5.59
CA SER A 182 -12.87 2.90 5.48
C SER A 182 -12.74 3.71 6.76
N SER A 183 -12.75 3.07 7.93
CA SER A 183 -12.78 3.78 9.23
C SER A 183 -12.07 3.01 10.34
N ILE A 184 -11.70 3.72 11.40
CA ILE A 184 -11.14 3.13 12.63
C ILE A 184 -12.13 2.15 13.25
N LYS A 185 -13.42 2.51 13.30
CA LYS A 185 -14.49 1.65 13.81
C LYS A 185 -14.55 0.30 13.07
N GLN A 186 -14.46 0.34 11.74
CA GLN A 186 -14.45 -0.89 10.92
C GLN A 186 -13.17 -1.71 11.15
N ALA A 187 -12.01 -1.06 11.29
CA ALA A 187 -10.75 -1.74 11.61
C ALA A 187 -10.83 -2.48 12.95
N GLN A 188 -11.41 -1.84 13.97
CA GLN A 188 -11.63 -2.43 15.31
C GLN A 188 -12.60 -3.62 15.23
N ALA A 189 -13.69 -3.49 14.46
CA ALA A 189 -14.65 -4.57 14.27
C ALA A 189 -14.01 -5.80 13.60
N TYR A 190 -13.20 -5.62 12.56
CA TYR A 190 -12.43 -6.71 11.96
C TYR A 190 -11.47 -7.37 12.94
N TYR A 191 -10.78 -6.57 13.75
CA TYR A 191 -9.88 -7.10 14.79
C TYR A 191 -10.63 -8.01 15.74
N ASP A 192 -11.79 -7.57 16.27
CA ASP A 192 -12.63 -8.34 17.18
C ASP A 192 -13.16 -9.63 16.54
N LEU A 193 -13.59 -9.56 15.29
CA LEU A 193 -14.07 -10.72 14.55
C LEU A 193 -12.97 -11.77 14.35
N ILE A 194 -11.76 -11.36 13.96
CA ILE A 194 -10.64 -12.31 13.80
C ILE A 194 -10.23 -12.90 15.14
N LYS A 195 -10.22 -12.11 16.21
CA LYS A 195 -9.97 -12.58 17.57
C LYS A 195 -11.00 -13.64 17.97
N ALA A 196 -12.29 -13.38 17.71
CA ALA A 196 -13.37 -14.36 17.95
C ALA A 196 -13.21 -15.64 17.11
N VAL A 197 -12.73 -15.54 15.86
CA VAL A 197 -12.42 -16.72 15.03
C VAL A 197 -11.27 -17.55 15.63
N LYS A 198 -10.19 -16.90 16.07
CA LYS A 198 -9.05 -17.56 16.72
C LYS A 198 -9.46 -18.29 18.01
N GLU A 199 -10.32 -17.70 18.78
CA GLU A 199 -10.82 -18.23 20.06
C GLU A 199 -11.98 -19.23 19.89
N GLY A 200 -12.42 -19.50 18.67
CA GLY A 200 -13.52 -20.45 18.39
C GLY A 200 -14.94 -19.93 18.71
N ARG A 201 -15.08 -18.64 19.02
CA ARG A 201 -16.34 -17.96 19.35
C ARG A 201 -17.12 -17.45 18.14
N SER A 202 -16.60 -17.64 16.92
CA SER A 202 -17.22 -17.22 15.66
C SER A 202 -17.84 -18.41 14.91
N PRO A 203 -18.90 -18.19 14.11
CA PRO A 203 -19.39 -19.20 13.18
C PRO A 203 -18.35 -19.53 12.08
N LEU A 204 -17.49 -18.58 11.75
CA LEU A 204 -16.38 -18.78 10.83
C LEU A 204 -15.25 -19.52 11.54
N LYS A 205 -14.71 -20.55 10.88
CA LYS A 205 -13.62 -21.37 11.42
C LYS A 205 -12.45 -21.42 10.45
N ILE A 206 -11.24 -21.43 11.00
CA ILE A 206 -10.01 -21.71 10.25
C ILE A 206 -9.99 -23.21 9.96
N SER A 207 -9.72 -23.59 8.70
CA SER A 207 -9.70 -24.99 8.28
C SER A 207 -8.65 -25.79 9.06
N GLU A 208 -8.94 -27.05 9.33
CA GLU A 208 -7.99 -27.95 10.02
C GLU A 208 -6.68 -28.08 9.25
N LYS A 209 -6.72 -28.09 7.92
CA LYS A 209 -5.52 -28.09 7.08
C LYS A 209 -4.65 -26.85 7.33
N THR A 210 -5.26 -25.69 7.48
CA THR A 210 -4.56 -24.43 7.80
C THR A 210 -3.92 -24.52 9.19
N LYS A 211 -4.65 -24.98 10.19
CA LYS A 211 -4.16 -25.15 11.57
C LYS A 211 -3.01 -26.16 11.65
N GLN A 212 -3.08 -27.26 10.91
CA GLN A 212 -1.98 -28.24 10.84
C GLN A 212 -0.72 -27.65 10.20
N THR A 213 -0.88 -26.79 9.19
CA THR A 213 0.25 -26.17 8.50
C THR A 213 0.85 -25.03 9.31
N LEU A 214 0.02 -24.20 9.94
CA LEU A 214 0.42 -23.00 10.67
C LEU A 214 -0.55 -22.77 11.84
N PRO A 215 -0.30 -23.40 13.00
CA PRO A 215 -1.24 -23.43 14.13
C PRO A 215 -1.57 -22.06 14.72
N ASP A 216 -0.63 -21.10 14.60
CA ASP A 216 -0.72 -19.75 15.13
C ASP A 216 -1.29 -18.72 14.12
N PHE A 217 -1.77 -19.19 12.96
CA PHE A 217 -2.34 -18.30 11.93
C PHE A 217 -3.79 -17.92 12.25
N PRO A 218 -4.17 -16.64 12.01
CA PRO A 218 -3.32 -15.52 11.63
C PRO A 218 -2.74 -14.78 12.86
N LYS A 219 -1.45 -14.45 12.82
CA LYS A 219 -0.89 -13.43 13.70
C LYS A 219 -1.24 -12.07 13.13
N MET A 220 -1.99 -11.28 13.87
CA MET A 220 -2.53 -10.03 13.37
C MET A 220 -2.40 -8.88 14.36
N THR A 221 -2.48 -7.66 13.85
CA THR A 221 -2.65 -6.45 14.66
C THR A 221 -3.41 -5.39 13.87
N ILE A 222 -3.85 -4.34 14.57
CA ILE A 222 -4.38 -3.13 13.93
C ILE A 222 -3.45 -1.95 14.23
N THR A 223 -3.43 -0.98 13.34
CA THR A 223 -2.73 0.28 13.57
C THR A 223 -3.45 1.45 12.92
N TYR A 224 -3.68 2.49 13.72
CA TYR A 224 -4.32 3.74 13.29
C TYR A 224 -3.73 4.91 14.09
N SER A 225 -4.00 6.13 13.63
CA SER A 225 -3.60 7.34 14.35
C SER A 225 -4.61 7.64 15.44
N LEU A 226 -4.14 7.93 16.64
CA LEU A 226 -4.97 8.49 17.72
C LEU A 226 -4.89 10.01 17.62
N THR A 227 -6.03 10.66 17.39
CA THR A 227 -6.18 12.12 17.45
C THR A 227 -7.02 12.47 18.68
N GLU A 228 -6.59 13.50 19.43
CA GLU A 228 -7.28 13.91 20.67
C GLU A 228 -8.65 14.56 20.42
N ASN A 229 -8.92 14.94 19.17
CA ASN A 229 -10.11 15.73 18.78
C ASN A 229 -11.22 14.91 18.10
N GLU A 230 -11.17 13.58 18.14
CA GLU A 230 -12.23 12.72 17.59
C GLU A 230 -13.30 12.45 18.67
N GLU A 231 -14.57 12.42 18.28
CA GLU A 231 -15.70 12.13 19.19
C GLU A 231 -15.54 10.78 19.91
N ASP A 232 -14.87 9.79 19.28
CA ASP A 232 -14.60 8.46 19.83
C ASP A 232 -13.18 8.30 20.42
N SER A 233 -12.49 9.39 20.77
CA SER A 233 -11.08 9.35 21.20
C SER A 233 -10.84 8.40 22.37
N SER A 234 -11.67 8.40 23.40
CA SER A 234 -11.55 7.51 24.57
C SER A 234 -11.70 6.03 24.17
N ARG A 235 -12.71 5.70 23.38
CA ARG A 235 -12.96 4.34 22.89
C ARG A 235 -11.79 3.85 22.01
N ASN A 236 -11.29 4.70 21.14
CA ASN A 236 -10.16 4.38 20.27
C ASN A 236 -8.89 4.14 21.08
N GLN A 237 -8.65 4.89 22.15
CA GLN A 237 -7.54 4.67 23.08
C GLN A 237 -7.67 3.36 23.84
N ASP A 238 -8.87 3.03 24.36
CA ASP A 238 -9.09 1.79 25.12
C ASP A 238 -8.91 0.57 24.20
N LYS A 239 -9.41 0.63 22.97
CA LYS A 239 -9.19 -0.42 21.97
C LYS A 239 -7.73 -0.56 21.58
N MET A 240 -6.99 0.54 21.50
CA MET A 240 -5.56 0.51 21.26
C MET A 240 -4.79 -0.11 22.44
N LYS A 241 -5.19 0.15 23.69
CA LYS A 241 -4.59 -0.53 24.87
C LYS A 241 -4.78 -2.05 24.81
N GLU A 242 -5.99 -2.51 24.45
CA GLU A 242 -6.27 -3.93 24.25
C GLU A 242 -5.37 -4.51 23.17
N THR A 243 -5.31 -3.86 22.01
CA THR A 243 -4.44 -4.27 20.89
C THR A 243 -2.98 -4.36 21.29
N LEU A 244 -2.47 -3.38 22.04
CA LEU A 244 -1.08 -3.38 22.54
C LEU A 244 -0.85 -4.51 23.54
N SER A 245 -1.82 -4.81 24.41
CA SER A 245 -1.74 -5.93 25.35
C SER A 245 -1.63 -7.27 24.62
N ASP A 246 -2.52 -7.51 23.64
CA ASP A 246 -2.50 -8.72 22.83
C ASP A 246 -1.19 -8.84 22.03
N TYR A 247 -0.71 -7.74 21.45
CA TYR A 247 0.54 -7.69 20.70
C TYR A 247 1.76 -7.95 21.60
N ASN A 248 1.80 -7.36 22.78
CA ASN A 248 2.85 -7.58 23.75
C ASN A 248 2.91 -9.05 24.19
N GLN A 249 1.76 -9.67 24.41
CA GLN A 249 1.66 -11.09 24.74
C GLN A 249 2.16 -11.98 23.59
N GLU A 250 1.74 -11.69 22.35
CA GLU A 250 2.12 -12.48 21.16
C GLU A 250 3.63 -12.41 20.87
N PHE A 251 4.27 -11.25 21.07
CA PHE A 251 5.64 -10.98 20.64
C PHE A 251 6.65 -10.75 21.78
N GLY A 252 6.22 -10.82 23.02
CA GLY A 252 7.09 -10.57 24.18
C GLY A 252 7.62 -9.12 24.25
N THR A 253 6.79 -8.15 23.85
CA THR A 253 7.10 -6.71 23.85
C THR A 253 6.39 -5.99 25.01
N HIS A 254 6.63 -4.69 25.20
CA HIS A 254 6.09 -3.90 26.31
C HIS A 254 5.62 -2.52 25.89
N PHE A 255 4.99 -2.40 24.72
CA PHE A 255 4.50 -1.13 24.21
C PHE A 255 3.26 -0.66 24.98
N GLY A 256 3.19 0.65 25.21
CA GLY A 256 2.02 1.34 25.76
C GLY A 256 1.59 2.50 24.86
N LEU A 257 0.48 3.20 25.23
CA LEU A 257 -0.01 4.35 24.45
C LEU A 257 1.03 5.48 24.31
N ALA A 258 1.93 5.63 25.28
CA ALA A 258 3.00 6.62 25.22
C ALA A 258 4.08 6.28 24.19
N ASP A 259 4.19 5.03 23.78
CA ASP A 259 5.19 4.54 22.79
C ASP A 259 4.57 3.94 21.54
N LEU A 260 3.53 4.57 21.01
CA LEU A 260 2.93 4.17 19.73
C LEU A 260 3.90 4.28 18.55
N ALA A 261 4.89 5.18 18.63
CA ALA A 261 5.92 5.28 17.61
C ALA A 261 6.82 4.04 17.57
N GLY A 262 7.23 3.54 18.74
CA GLY A 262 7.95 2.28 18.89
C GLY A 262 7.16 1.08 18.40
N PHE A 263 5.92 0.93 18.86
CA PHE A 263 4.98 -0.09 18.37
C PHE A 263 4.86 -0.09 16.84
N ASN A 264 4.60 1.06 16.27
CA ASN A 264 4.47 1.21 14.83
C ASN A 264 5.74 0.85 14.06
N THR A 265 6.90 1.15 14.64
CA THR A 265 8.21 0.79 14.08
C THR A 265 8.40 -0.73 14.14
N ASP A 266 8.04 -1.38 15.24
CA ASP A 266 8.15 -2.83 15.39
C ASP A 266 7.19 -3.56 14.43
N VAL A 267 5.95 -3.12 14.30
CA VAL A 267 5.00 -3.63 13.28
C VAL A 267 5.60 -3.56 11.87
N ASN A 268 6.19 -2.41 11.51
CA ASN A 268 6.81 -2.24 10.21
C ASN A 268 7.99 -3.21 9.99
N LYS A 269 8.83 -3.42 10.99
CA LYS A 269 9.97 -4.36 10.92
C LYS A 269 9.49 -5.81 10.74
N ARG A 270 8.46 -6.24 11.50
CA ARG A 270 7.87 -7.59 11.39
C ARG A 270 7.23 -7.83 10.03
N LEU A 271 6.60 -6.82 9.44
CA LEU A 271 6.05 -6.91 8.10
C LEU A 271 7.15 -6.88 7.02
N ALA A 272 8.18 -6.06 7.18
CA ALA A 272 9.25 -5.92 6.18
C ALA A 272 10.19 -7.12 6.13
N ARG A 273 10.44 -7.78 7.28
CA ARG A 273 11.32 -8.95 7.43
C ARG A 273 12.73 -8.76 6.84
N LYS A 274 13.29 -7.55 6.98
CA LYS A 274 14.61 -7.21 6.43
C LYS A 274 15.77 -7.66 7.33
N GLU A 275 15.51 -7.98 8.60
CA GLU A 275 16.48 -8.47 9.57
C GLU A 275 16.24 -9.96 9.80
N ASP A 276 17.31 -10.76 10.00
CA ASP A 276 17.27 -12.22 10.16
C ASP A 276 16.32 -12.69 11.28
N ARG A 277 16.24 -11.92 12.36
CA ARG A 277 15.30 -12.16 13.46
C ARG A 277 13.87 -12.38 12.95
N TYR A 278 13.41 -11.57 12.00
CA TYR A 278 12.03 -11.58 11.50
C TYR A 278 11.78 -12.67 10.43
N LEU A 279 12.80 -13.44 10.07
CA LEU A 279 12.63 -14.65 9.28
C LEU A 279 12.08 -15.81 10.13
N ASN A 280 12.21 -15.73 11.45
CA ASN A 280 11.63 -16.71 12.37
C ASN A 280 10.11 -16.52 12.47
N ARG A 281 9.35 -17.60 12.32
CA ARG A 281 7.88 -17.61 12.43
C ARG A 281 7.36 -16.91 13.69
N LYS A 282 8.02 -17.07 14.82
CA LYS A 282 7.62 -16.45 16.10
C LYS A 282 7.54 -14.92 16.02
N GLU A 283 8.37 -14.33 15.17
CA GLU A 283 8.47 -12.87 15.01
C GLU A 283 7.64 -12.31 13.86
N GLN A 284 6.97 -13.18 13.09
CA GLN A 284 6.25 -12.78 11.88
C GLN A 284 4.82 -12.34 12.17
N LEU A 285 4.39 -11.28 11.50
CA LEU A 285 3.01 -10.85 11.35
C LEU A 285 2.47 -11.37 10.02
N ASP A 286 1.22 -11.86 10.00
CA ASP A 286 0.56 -12.32 8.78
C ASP A 286 -0.35 -11.23 8.21
N LEU A 287 -1.07 -10.53 9.07
CA LEU A 287 -2.07 -9.55 8.67
C LEU A 287 -1.99 -8.30 9.53
N VAL A 288 -1.98 -7.14 8.89
CA VAL A 288 -2.22 -5.87 9.58
C VAL A 288 -3.47 -5.19 9.03
N ILE A 289 -4.31 -4.68 9.91
CA ILE A 289 -5.52 -3.96 9.55
C ILE A 289 -5.23 -2.46 9.71
N VAL A 290 -5.53 -1.69 8.69
CA VAL A 290 -5.25 -0.26 8.64
C VAL A 290 -6.40 0.53 8.00
N VAL A 291 -6.46 1.82 8.26
CA VAL A 291 -7.29 2.74 7.47
C VAL A 291 -6.46 3.22 6.27
N ASP A 292 -5.54 4.16 6.45
CA ASP A 292 -4.70 4.70 5.37
C ASP A 292 -3.20 4.45 5.60
N ARG A 293 -2.84 4.06 6.82
CA ARG A 293 -1.46 3.83 7.19
C ARG A 293 -0.87 2.67 6.39
N LEU A 294 0.42 2.72 6.08
CA LEU A 294 1.17 1.74 5.29
C LEU A 294 0.82 1.69 3.79
N LEU A 295 -0.25 2.35 3.34
CA LEU A 295 -0.57 2.42 1.91
C LEU A 295 0.43 3.29 1.14
N THR A 296 1.15 4.17 1.83
CA THR A 296 2.18 5.04 1.26
C THR A 296 3.45 5.03 2.11
N GLY A 297 4.62 5.15 1.49
CA GLY A 297 5.90 5.30 2.20
C GLY A 297 6.39 4.06 2.96
N PHE A 298 5.75 2.89 2.77
CA PHE A 298 6.13 1.63 3.41
C PHE A 298 6.77 0.67 2.40
N ASP A 299 7.85 0.01 2.80
CA ASP A 299 8.58 -0.93 1.95
C ASP A 299 8.77 -2.27 2.66
N ALA A 300 8.02 -3.28 2.20
CA ALA A 300 8.06 -4.65 2.69
C ALA A 300 8.05 -5.62 1.50
N PRO A 301 9.19 -6.15 1.09
CA PRO A 301 9.26 -7.08 -0.06
C PRO A 301 8.39 -8.31 0.10
N CYS A 302 8.23 -8.84 1.31
CA CYS A 302 7.37 -10.01 1.57
C CYS A 302 5.87 -9.70 1.67
N LEU A 303 5.45 -8.42 1.58
CA LEU A 303 4.05 -8.06 1.46
C LEU A 303 3.53 -8.49 0.08
N GLN A 304 2.63 -9.48 0.06
CA GLN A 304 2.08 -10.01 -1.19
C GLN A 304 0.67 -9.50 -1.45
N THR A 305 -0.19 -9.45 -0.43
CA THR A 305 -1.61 -9.23 -0.63
C THR A 305 -2.09 -7.95 0.03
N LEU A 306 -2.84 -7.17 -0.73
CA LEU A 306 -3.60 -6.03 -0.25
C LEU A 306 -5.09 -6.33 -0.39
N PHE A 307 -5.78 -6.46 0.72
CA PHE A 307 -7.23 -6.54 0.79
C PHE A 307 -7.80 -5.13 0.96
N MET A 308 -8.75 -4.79 0.12
CA MET A 308 -9.37 -3.46 0.11
C MET A 308 -10.87 -3.59 0.38
N ASP A 309 -11.26 -3.44 1.63
CA ASP A 309 -12.66 -3.35 2.02
C ASP A 309 -13.04 -1.90 2.28
N ARG A 310 -13.07 -1.15 1.19
CA ARG A 310 -13.37 0.28 1.13
C ARG A 310 -13.74 0.69 -0.29
N LYS A 311 -14.32 1.90 -0.44
CA LYS A 311 -14.55 2.50 -1.75
C LYS A 311 -13.24 2.78 -2.50
N PRO A 312 -13.28 2.85 -3.85
CA PRO A 312 -12.10 3.15 -4.66
C PRO A 312 -11.40 4.43 -4.23
N LEU A 313 -10.07 4.37 -4.16
CA LEU A 313 -9.21 5.52 -3.88
C LEU A 313 -9.00 6.36 -5.15
N LYS A 314 -8.55 7.60 -4.98
CA LYS A 314 -8.08 8.42 -6.10
C LYS A 314 -6.92 7.71 -6.84
N PRO A 315 -6.76 7.90 -8.16
CA PRO A 315 -5.77 7.17 -8.96
C PRO A 315 -4.35 7.15 -8.38
N GLN A 316 -3.85 8.29 -7.90
CA GLN A 316 -2.52 8.39 -7.30
C GLN A 316 -2.38 7.57 -6.01
N HIS A 317 -3.42 7.52 -5.18
CA HIS A 317 -3.41 6.75 -3.94
C HIS A 317 -3.58 5.26 -4.21
N LEU A 318 -4.35 4.92 -5.24
CA LEU A 318 -4.58 3.54 -5.65
C LEU A 318 -3.28 2.90 -6.12
N ILE A 319 -2.56 3.54 -7.05
CA ILE A 319 -1.30 3.00 -7.56
C ILE A 319 -0.21 2.95 -6.48
N GLN A 320 -0.19 3.91 -5.54
CA GLN A 320 0.72 3.88 -4.40
C GLN A 320 0.44 2.71 -3.46
N ALA A 321 -0.83 2.44 -3.17
CA ALA A 321 -1.25 1.30 -2.34
C ALA A 321 -0.88 -0.03 -3.03
N PHE A 322 -1.16 -0.18 -4.32
CA PHE A 322 -0.81 -1.36 -5.12
C PHE A 322 0.69 -1.61 -5.11
N SER A 323 1.49 -0.55 -5.27
CA SER A 323 2.94 -0.61 -5.31
C SER A 323 3.59 -1.05 -3.97
N ARG A 324 2.79 -1.25 -2.91
CA ARG A 324 3.28 -1.91 -1.69
C ARG A 324 3.46 -3.40 -1.88
N THR A 325 2.67 -4.04 -2.77
CA THR A 325 2.63 -5.50 -2.95
C THR A 325 3.56 -6.01 -4.03
N ASN A 326 4.05 -5.17 -4.95
CA ASN A 326 4.77 -5.59 -6.14
C ASN A 326 6.30 -5.64 -6.01
N ARG A 327 6.83 -5.56 -4.81
CA ARG A 327 8.27 -5.70 -4.55
C ARG A 327 8.71 -7.15 -4.80
N ILE A 328 9.87 -7.32 -5.40
CA ILE A 328 10.49 -8.63 -5.56
C ILE A 328 10.93 -9.13 -4.19
N PHE A 329 10.61 -10.36 -3.85
CA PHE A 329 11.00 -10.99 -2.59
C PHE A 329 11.72 -12.32 -2.84
N ASP A 330 11.06 -13.26 -3.50
CA ASP A 330 11.61 -14.56 -3.87
C ASP A 330 11.08 -15.03 -5.24
N LYS A 331 11.57 -16.17 -5.69
CA LYS A 331 11.18 -16.76 -7.00
C LYS A 331 9.71 -17.22 -7.06
N ASN A 332 9.04 -17.39 -5.93
CA ASN A 332 7.67 -17.88 -5.86
C ASN A 332 6.65 -16.73 -5.87
N LYS A 333 7.05 -15.53 -5.46
CA LYS A 333 6.22 -14.33 -5.55
C LYS A 333 6.23 -13.81 -6.98
N LYS A 334 5.16 -14.04 -7.72
CA LYS A 334 5.05 -13.68 -9.15
C LYS A 334 4.37 -12.34 -9.38
N PHE A 335 3.46 -11.92 -8.51
CA PHE A 335 2.65 -10.72 -8.62
C PHE A 335 2.36 -10.13 -7.25
N GLY A 336 2.11 -8.81 -7.19
CA GLY A 336 1.35 -8.21 -6.11
C GLY A 336 -0.12 -8.59 -6.25
N GLN A 337 -0.76 -9.05 -5.18
CA GLN A 337 -2.18 -9.44 -5.20
C GLN A 337 -3.02 -8.35 -4.56
N ILE A 338 -4.04 -7.91 -5.26
CA ILE A 338 -5.01 -6.93 -4.80
C ILE A 338 -6.39 -7.56 -4.87
N ILE A 339 -7.13 -7.55 -3.76
CA ILE A 339 -8.48 -8.06 -3.69
C ILE A 339 -9.39 -6.97 -3.13
N THR A 340 -10.43 -6.61 -3.85
CA THR A 340 -11.41 -5.61 -3.45
C THR A 340 -12.73 -6.28 -3.08
N PHE A 341 -13.51 -5.70 -2.16
CA PHE A 341 -14.74 -6.30 -1.65
C PHE A 341 -15.96 -5.39 -1.78
N GLN A 342 -15.78 -4.16 -2.21
CA GLN A 342 -16.87 -3.19 -2.40
C GLN A 342 -16.88 -2.71 -3.84
N GLN A 343 -18.07 -2.52 -4.42
CA GLN A 343 -18.27 -1.86 -5.70
C GLN A 343 -17.34 -2.35 -6.82
N PRO A 344 -17.40 -3.62 -7.23
CA PRO A 344 -16.45 -4.24 -8.15
C PRO A 344 -16.32 -3.51 -9.49
N LYS A 345 -17.42 -3.00 -10.08
CA LYS A 345 -17.40 -2.25 -11.35
C LYS A 345 -16.72 -0.89 -11.19
N ALA A 346 -17.11 -0.13 -10.14
CA ALA A 346 -16.47 1.15 -9.84
C ALA A 346 -14.98 0.99 -9.50
N PHE A 347 -14.62 -0.09 -8.80
CA PHE A 347 -13.23 -0.40 -8.53
C PHE A 347 -12.45 -0.73 -9.80
N LYS A 348 -13.04 -1.53 -10.70
CA LYS A 348 -12.41 -1.85 -11.99
C LYS A 348 -12.15 -0.58 -12.81
N GLU A 349 -13.13 0.29 -12.95
CA GLU A 349 -12.97 1.58 -13.63
C GLU A 349 -11.87 2.44 -13.01
N ALA A 350 -11.81 2.49 -11.67
CA ALA A 350 -10.78 3.26 -10.96
C ALA A 350 -9.36 2.68 -11.16
N VAL A 351 -9.24 1.35 -11.19
CA VAL A 351 -7.97 0.64 -11.44
C VAL A 351 -7.52 0.87 -12.89
N ASP A 352 -8.40 0.65 -13.86
CA ASP A 352 -8.10 0.85 -15.28
C ASP A 352 -7.62 2.28 -15.53
N LYS A 353 -8.33 3.28 -14.97
CA LYS A 353 -7.93 4.69 -15.03
C LYS A 353 -6.57 4.95 -14.38
N ALA A 354 -6.31 4.39 -13.21
CA ALA A 354 -5.04 4.59 -12.51
C ALA A 354 -3.87 3.95 -13.27
N LEU A 355 -4.05 2.74 -13.77
CA LEU A 355 -3.04 2.04 -14.55
C LEU A 355 -2.77 2.75 -15.88
N TRP A 356 -3.82 3.16 -16.61
CA TRP A 356 -3.65 3.93 -17.84
C TRP A 356 -2.83 5.21 -17.60
N LEU A 357 -3.17 5.95 -16.56
CA LEU A 357 -2.54 7.23 -16.23
C LEU A 357 -1.06 7.08 -15.86
N TYR A 358 -0.71 6.06 -15.06
CA TYR A 358 0.64 5.89 -14.51
C TYR A 358 1.52 4.88 -15.27
N SER A 359 0.97 4.17 -16.27
CA SER A 359 1.73 3.34 -17.20
C SER A 359 1.84 3.94 -18.62
N LYS A 360 1.26 5.13 -18.83
CA LYS A 360 1.17 5.78 -20.16
C LYS A 360 0.56 4.86 -21.22
N GLY A 361 -0.61 4.28 -20.94
CA GLY A 361 -1.32 3.38 -21.84
C GLY A 361 -0.72 1.97 -21.91
N GLY A 362 0.05 1.57 -20.90
CA GLY A 362 0.66 0.25 -20.81
C GLY A 362 -0.01 -0.68 -19.80
N GLU A 363 -1.31 -0.50 -19.53
CA GLU A 363 -2.07 -1.26 -18.53
C GLU A 363 -1.99 -2.78 -18.74
N ASN A 364 -2.06 -3.25 -19.97
CA ASN A 364 -1.95 -4.69 -20.32
C ASN A 364 -0.58 -5.31 -19.96
N TYR A 365 0.45 -4.51 -19.73
CA TYR A 365 1.76 -4.99 -19.27
C TYR A 365 1.92 -4.98 -17.76
N VAL A 366 1.01 -4.31 -17.07
CA VAL A 366 1.09 -4.10 -15.62
C VAL A 366 0.26 -5.13 -14.87
N LEU A 367 -0.88 -5.54 -15.46
CA LEU A 367 -1.73 -6.59 -14.91
C LEU A 367 -1.22 -7.98 -15.31
N ALA A 368 -1.37 -8.92 -14.38
CA ALA A 368 -1.19 -10.33 -14.70
C ALA A 368 -2.22 -10.75 -15.76
N PRO A 369 -1.83 -11.57 -16.75
CA PRO A 369 -2.76 -12.09 -17.74
C PRO A 369 -3.95 -12.82 -17.07
N GLU A 370 -5.11 -12.76 -17.70
CA GLU A 370 -6.28 -13.54 -17.27
C GLU A 370 -6.01 -15.04 -17.46
N TRP A 371 -6.60 -15.85 -16.58
CA TRP A 371 -6.38 -17.31 -16.63
C TRP A 371 -6.83 -17.92 -17.96
N GLU A 372 -7.94 -17.46 -18.48
CA GLU A 372 -8.51 -17.91 -19.75
C GLU A 372 -7.54 -17.69 -20.93
N ASP A 373 -6.89 -16.52 -20.98
CA ASP A 373 -5.92 -16.18 -22.00
C ASP A 373 -4.65 -17.02 -21.87
N GLU A 374 -4.14 -17.22 -20.66
CA GLU A 374 -2.94 -18.03 -20.39
C GLU A 374 -3.22 -19.51 -20.63
N LYS A 375 -4.42 -19.98 -20.28
CA LYS A 375 -4.86 -21.34 -20.58
C LYS A 375 -4.93 -21.58 -22.07
N ALA A 376 -5.55 -20.67 -22.83
CA ALA A 376 -5.63 -20.79 -24.31
C ALA A 376 -4.23 -20.84 -24.93
N LYS A 377 -3.28 -20.00 -24.49
CA LYS A 377 -1.89 -20.04 -24.95
C LYS A 377 -1.18 -21.34 -24.58
N PHE A 378 -1.44 -21.87 -23.38
CA PHE A 378 -0.89 -23.12 -22.93
C PHE A 378 -1.42 -24.29 -23.77
N ASP A 379 -2.73 -24.35 -23.97
CA ASP A 379 -3.41 -25.39 -24.75
C ASP A 379 -2.94 -25.39 -26.21
N ASP A 380 -2.77 -24.19 -26.82
CA ASP A 380 -2.20 -24.06 -28.16
C ASP A 380 -0.75 -24.57 -28.25
N LYS A 381 0.10 -24.15 -27.32
CA LYS A 381 1.50 -24.64 -27.26
C LYS A 381 1.59 -26.12 -26.96
N LEU A 382 0.69 -26.65 -26.14
CA LEU A 382 0.65 -28.08 -25.86
C LEU A 382 0.21 -28.86 -27.10
N ALA A 383 -0.75 -28.36 -27.89
CA ALA A 383 -1.15 -28.93 -29.16
C ALA A 383 0.01 -28.93 -30.20
N GLN A 384 0.71 -27.78 -30.30
CA GLN A 384 1.92 -27.68 -31.16
C GLN A 384 3.01 -28.66 -30.74
N PHE A 385 3.26 -28.78 -29.42
CA PHE A 385 4.24 -29.72 -28.89
C PHE A 385 3.85 -31.18 -29.19
N ARG A 386 2.56 -31.53 -28.98
CA ARG A 386 2.03 -32.87 -29.30
C ARG A 386 2.17 -33.19 -30.81
N SER A 387 1.83 -32.22 -31.68
CA SER A 387 1.99 -32.41 -33.16
C SER A 387 3.45 -32.59 -33.52
N HIS A 388 4.35 -31.82 -32.93
CA HIS A 388 5.80 -31.93 -33.22
C HIS A 388 6.40 -33.27 -32.75
N ILE A 389 5.94 -33.79 -31.61
CA ILE A 389 6.31 -35.13 -31.15
C ILE A 389 5.75 -36.21 -32.07
N SER A 390 4.52 -36.10 -32.53
CA SER A 390 3.91 -37.08 -33.43
C SER A 390 4.55 -37.06 -34.82
N GLU A 391 5.03 -35.93 -35.30
CA GLU A 391 5.74 -35.79 -36.57
C GLU A 391 7.18 -36.29 -36.50
N GLN A 392 7.89 -36.11 -35.37
CA GLN A 392 9.28 -36.58 -35.20
C GLN A 392 9.36 -38.02 -34.63
N ALA A 393 8.33 -38.47 -33.93
CA ALA A 393 8.28 -39.82 -33.39
C ALA A 393 7.54 -40.75 -34.33
N GLY A 394 8.13 -41.10 -35.43
CA GLY A 394 7.89 -42.40 -36.05
C GLY A 394 8.23 -43.57 -35.09
N LEU A 395 8.29 -43.34 -33.79
CA LEU A 395 8.45 -44.15 -32.61
C LEU A 395 7.16 -44.07 -31.83
N GLY A 396 6.28 -45.10 -31.98
CA GLY A 396 4.97 -45.19 -31.34
C GLY A 396 5.00 -44.95 -29.84
N ILE A 397 4.81 -43.69 -29.48
CA ILE A 397 4.44 -43.30 -28.11
C ILE A 397 2.92 -43.04 -28.13
N ASP A 398 2.21 -43.88 -27.40
CA ASP A 398 0.76 -43.80 -27.21
C ASP A 398 0.38 -42.43 -26.62
N PRO A 399 -0.50 -41.65 -27.29
CA PRO A 399 -0.91 -40.36 -26.80
C PRO A 399 -1.72 -40.41 -25.48
N ASP A 400 -2.21 -41.59 -25.07
CA ASP A 400 -3.01 -41.77 -23.84
C ASP A 400 -2.17 -41.94 -22.56
N LEU A 401 -0.83 -41.96 -22.64
CA LEU A 401 0.05 -42.04 -21.46
C LEU A 401 0.36 -40.68 -20.81
N ALA A 402 -0.27 -39.60 -21.29
CA ALA A 402 -0.05 -38.25 -20.76
C ALA A 402 -1.05 -37.84 -19.64
N ASP A 403 -1.97 -38.70 -19.26
CA ASP A 403 -3.02 -38.41 -18.27
C ASP A 403 -2.81 -39.15 -16.93
N THR A 404 -1.60 -39.59 -16.58
CA THR A 404 -1.28 -40.12 -15.25
C THR A 404 -0.35 -39.24 -14.45
#